data_e60c9a6364f656abe34fc88891b1e06b
#
_entry.id   e60c9a6364f656abe34fc88891b1e06b
#
_cell.length_a   1.000
_cell.length_b   1.000
_cell.length_c   1.000
_cell.angle_alpha   90.00
_cell.angle_beta   90.00
_cell.angle_gamma   90.00
#
_symmetry.space_group_name_H-M   'P 1'
#
loop_
_entity.id
_entity.type
_entity.pdbx_description
1 polymer ?
#
loop_
_entity_poly.entity_id
_entity_poly.type
_entity_poly.pdbx_seq_one_letter_code
_entity_poly.pdbx_strand_id
1 'polypeptide(L)'
;MSLSLIKIFFLPIIYFANFLIEYRKDIVVKNIDLSFRNLEKIEKEKIISKFYNHFFQLICEIFKMFSANASFYKKRLKILNPEVLDFYNKNNQSIILMSGHHNNWEWASQIISITAQQDFIGVYKKLSNKFFDNLLFKSRSRFNVNLVEINNAIKYIINSKSKCKIIGLAADQNPIINKNTYWSNFFDEETPLFLVPEKLAIKMNYPVLFCNMSKVSSGNYTIKFELLVEQPILTNKGTITNLFIKRLEKKIIEEPNSYLWTHNKWKHKK
;
A
#
# COMPACT_ATOMS: atom_id res chain seq x y z
N MET A 1 -2.91 -24.30 7.48
CA MET A 1 -3.56 -24.59 6.18
C MET A 1 -2.69 -24.01 5.07
N SER A 2 -2.46 -24.76 3.99
CA SER A 2 -1.68 -24.25 2.84
C SER A 2 -2.46 -23.15 2.09
N LEU A 3 -1.75 -22.32 1.31
CA LEU A 3 -2.41 -21.27 0.50
C LEU A 3 -3.35 -21.91 -0.55
N SER A 4 -2.98 -23.09 -1.08
CA SER A 4 -3.81 -23.84 -2.01
C SER A 4 -5.10 -24.34 -1.38
N LEU A 5 -5.05 -24.86 -0.15
CA LEU A 5 -6.24 -25.29 0.60
C LEU A 5 -7.15 -24.10 0.95
N ILE A 6 -6.58 -22.93 1.27
CA ILE A 6 -7.36 -21.71 1.45
C ILE A 6 -8.11 -21.37 0.17
N LYS A 7 -7.42 -21.39 -0.98
CA LYS A 7 -8.05 -21.12 -2.28
C LYS A 7 -9.17 -22.11 -2.58
N ILE A 8 -8.96 -23.40 -2.32
CA ILE A 8 -9.99 -24.45 -2.52
C ILE A 8 -11.17 -24.25 -1.58
N PHE A 9 -10.93 -23.93 -0.30
CA PHE A 9 -12.00 -23.67 0.67
C PHE A 9 -12.85 -22.45 0.28
N PHE A 10 -12.22 -21.46 -0.33
CA PHE A 10 -12.91 -20.27 -0.84
C PHE A 10 -13.46 -20.47 -2.27
N LEU A 11 -13.17 -21.60 -2.97
CA LEU A 11 -13.77 -21.91 -4.28
C LEU A 11 -15.32 -21.84 -4.30
N PRO A 12 -16.07 -22.34 -3.31
CA PRO A 12 -17.54 -22.16 -3.29
C PRO A 12 -17.94 -20.69 -3.11
N ILE A 13 -17.14 -19.91 -2.38
CA ILE A 13 -17.27 -18.46 -2.26
C ILE A 13 -16.92 -17.78 -3.58
N ILE A 14 -16.02 -18.37 -4.39
CA ILE A 14 -15.74 -17.93 -5.77
C ILE A 14 -16.92 -18.19 -6.71
N TYR A 15 -17.63 -19.29 -6.52
CA TYR A 15 -18.86 -19.56 -7.28
C TYR A 15 -20.02 -18.61 -6.84
N PHE A 16 -20.04 -18.23 -5.56
CA PHE A 16 -20.73 -17.02 -5.09
C PHE A 16 -20.04 -15.72 -5.55
N ALA A 17 -18.85 -15.78 -6.12
CA ALA A 17 -18.06 -14.67 -6.63
C ALA A 17 -18.55 -14.08 -7.97
N ASN A 18 -19.57 -14.62 -8.60
CA ASN A 18 -20.43 -13.79 -9.43
C ASN A 18 -20.93 -12.57 -8.63
N PHE A 19 -21.12 -12.71 -7.33
CA PHE A 19 -21.37 -11.62 -6.38
C PHE A 19 -20.14 -10.73 -6.12
N LEU A 20 -18.92 -11.27 -6.15
CA LEU A 20 -17.66 -10.49 -6.01
C LEU A 20 -17.25 -9.82 -7.34
N ILE A 21 -17.57 -10.39 -8.48
CA ILE A 21 -17.40 -9.75 -9.80
C ILE A 21 -18.30 -8.49 -9.89
N GLU A 22 -19.38 -8.43 -9.13
CA GLU A 22 -20.21 -7.24 -9.02
C GLU A 22 -19.82 -6.30 -7.87
N TYR A 23 -18.90 -6.73 -6.96
CA TYR A 23 -18.50 -5.86 -5.86
C TYR A 23 -17.86 -4.58 -6.38
N ARG A 24 -18.60 -3.49 -6.27
CA ARG A 24 -18.19 -2.16 -6.75
C ARG A 24 -17.79 -2.10 -8.23
N LYS A 25 -18.43 -2.91 -9.09
CA LYS A 25 -18.11 -2.99 -10.51
C LYS A 25 -18.16 -1.63 -11.19
N ASP A 26 -19.19 -0.83 -10.92
CA ASP A 26 -19.32 0.52 -11.49
C ASP A 26 -18.12 1.42 -11.11
N ILE A 27 -17.63 1.29 -9.87
CA ILE A 27 -16.45 2.04 -9.41
C ILE A 27 -15.19 1.55 -10.13
N VAL A 28 -15.02 0.25 -10.27
CA VAL A 28 -13.87 -0.35 -10.96
C VAL A 28 -13.84 0.06 -12.42
N VAL A 29 -14.96 -0.07 -13.12
CA VAL A 29 -15.11 0.34 -14.52
C VAL A 29 -14.80 1.84 -14.67
N LYS A 30 -15.46 2.68 -13.89
CA LYS A 30 -15.22 4.13 -13.90
C LYS A 30 -13.76 4.48 -13.67
N ASN A 31 -13.12 3.87 -12.67
CA ASN A 31 -11.72 4.15 -12.35
C ASN A 31 -10.78 3.73 -13.49
N ILE A 32 -11.01 2.58 -14.09
CA ILE A 32 -10.21 2.09 -15.22
C ILE A 32 -10.44 2.95 -16.47
N ASP A 33 -11.67 3.38 -16.74
CA ASP A 33 -11.99 4.27 -17.86
C ASP A 33 -11.28 5.63 -17.75
N LEU A 34 -11.25 6.20 -16.54
CA LEU A 34 -10.55 7.45 -16.27
C LEU A 34 -9.03 7.31 -16.38
N SER A 35 -8.47 6.18 -15.92
CA SER A 35 -7.03 5.96 -15.90
C SER A 35 -6.45 5.56 -17.26
N PHE A 36 -7.22 4.87 -18.09
CA PHE A 36 -6.77 4.31 -19.37
C PHE A 36 -7.63 4.78 -20.53
N ARG A 37 -7.76 6.10 -20.69
CA ARG A 37 -8.65 6.72 -21.71
C ARG A 37 -8.36 6.28 -23.12
N ASN A 38 -7.08 6.05 -23.43
CA ASN A 38 -6.60 5.72 -24.79
C ASN A 38 -6.71 4.21 -25.12
N LEU A 39 -7.07 3.35 -24.14
CA LEU A 39 -7.25 1.94 -24.39
C LEU A 39 -8.64 1.65 -24.97
N GLU A 40 -8.70 0.68 -25.87
CA GLU A 40 -9.96 0.17 -26.40
C GLU A 40 -10.80 -0.55 -25.31
N LYS A 41 -12.10 -0.62 -25.51
CA LYS A 41 -13.03 -1.27 -24.57
C LYS A 41 -12.62 -2.70 -24.22
N ILE A 42 -12.19 -3.47 -25.21
CA ILE A 42 -11.77 -4.87 -25.01
C ILE A 42 -10.51 -4.99 -24.12
N GLU A 43 -9.60 -4.02 -24.20
CA GLU A 43 -8.40 -4.00 -23.37
C GLU A 43 -8.75 -3.66 -21.93
N LYS A 44 -9.63 -2.68 -21.71
CA LYS A 44 -10.16 -2.33 -20.38
C LYS A 44 -10.90 -3.50 -19.73
N GLU A 45 -11.72 -4.22 -20.49
CA GLU A 45 -12.42 -5.43 -20.01
C GLU A 45 -11.43 -6.53 -19.58
N LYS A 46 -10.32 -6.71 -20.32
CA LYS A 46 -9.24 -7.62 -19.92
C LYS A 46 -8.58 -7.19 -18.61
N ILE A 47 -8.34 -5.89 -18.41
CA ILE A 47 -7.79 -5.36 -17.14
C ILE A 47 -8.77 -5.64 -16.01
N ILE A 48 -10.06 -5.37 -16.19
CA ILE A 48 -11.12 -5.59 -15.19
C ILE A 48 -11.16 -7.07 -14.77
N SER A 49 -11.19 -7.98 -15.74
CA SER A 49 -11.23 -9.42 -15.47
C SER A 49 -9.99 -9.89 -14.70
N LYS A 50 -8.79 -9.46 -15.13
CA LYS A 50 -7.54 -9.78 -14.42
C LYS A 50 -7.48 -9.16 -13.04
N PHE A 51 -8.03 -7.96 -12.86
CA PHE A 51 -8.13 -7.30 -11.55
C PHE A 51 -8.97 -8.12 -10.57
N TYR A 52 -10.16 -8.59 -10.95
CA TYR A 52 -10.99 -9.39 -10.03
C TYR A 52 -10.33 -10.71 -9.66
N ASN A 53 -9.63 -11.36 -10.61
CA ASN A 53 -8.85 -12.56 -10.32
C ASN A 53 -7.72 -12.27 -9.31
N HIS A 54 -7.02 -11.12 -9.47
CA HIS A 54 -5.98 -10.69 -8.53
C HIS A 54 -6.58 -10.31 -7.17
N PHE A 55 -7.66 -9.55 -7.16
CA PHE A 55 -8.35 -9.10 -5.95
C PHE A 55 -8.82 -10.27 -5.10
N PHE A 56 -9.40 -11.29 -5.74
CA PHE A 56 -9.76 -12.53 -5.07
C PHE A 56 -8.54 -13.23 -4.47
N GLN A 57 -7.45 -13.36 -5.25
CA GLN A 57 -6.20 -13.93 -4.71
C GLN A 57 -5.69 -13.14 -3.51
N LEU A 58 -5.72 -11.82 -3.56
CA LEU A 58 -5.33 -10.93 -2.46
C LEU A 58 -6.15 -11.20 -1.19
N ILE A 59 -7.47 -11.37 -1.31
CA ILE A 59 -8.33 -11.74 -0.17
C ILE A 59 -7.86 -13.07 0.45
N CYS A 60 -7.62 -14.11 -0.34
CA CYS A 60 -7.11 -15.39 0.16
C CYS A 60 -5.74 -15.23 0.86
N GLU A 61 -4.89 -14.38 0.35
CA GLU A 61 -3.57 -14.09 0.91
C GLU A 61 -3.67 -13.30 2.22
N ILE A 62 -4.61 -12.36 2.34
CA ILE A 62 -4.90 -11.68 3.61
C ILE A 62 -5.38 -12.68 4.67
N PHE A 63 -6.27 -13.61 4.31
CA PHE A 63 -6.66 -14.69 5.22
C PHE A 63 -5.47 -15.56 5.65
N LYS A 64 -4.50 -15.78 4.76
CA LYS A 64 -3.27 -16.50 5.11
C LYS A 64 -2.43 -15.80 6.18
N MET A 65 -2.48 -14.46 6.29
CA MET A 65 -1.74 -13.70 7.32
C MET A 65 -2.03 -14.18 8.73
N PHE A 66 -3.26 -14.62 9.01
CA PHE A 66 -3.64 -15.09 10.37
C PHE A 66 -2.85 -16.31 10.83
N SER A 67 -2.34 -17.12 9.91
CA SER A 67 -1.62 -18.36 10.20
C SER A 67 -0.20 -18.41 9.62
N ALA A 68 0.24 -17.40 8.89
CA ALA A 68 1.56 -17.37 8.28
C ALA A 68 2.66 -17.16 9.35
N ASN A 69 3.81 -17.78 9.20
CA ASN A 69 5.00 -17.56 10.03
C ASN A 69 6.08 -16.83 9.24
N ALA A 70 7.17 -16.44 9.90
CA ALA A 70 8.27 -15.71 9.25
C ALA A 70 8.88 -16.47 8.07
N SER A 71 9.03 -17.81 8.18
CA SER A 71 9.54 -18.66 7.10
C SER A 71 8.63 -18.62 5.86
N PHE A 72 7.30 -18.55 6.06
CA PHE A 72 6.35 -18.43 4.95
C PHE A 72 6.60 -17.15 4.14
N TYR A 73 6.77 -16.00 4.83
CA TYR A 73 7.03 -14.72 4.16
C TYR A 73 8.39 -14.73 3.45
N LYS A 74 9.47 -15.19 4.12
CA LYS A 74 10.83 -15.28 3.54
C LYS A 74 10.89 -16.13 2.29
N LYS A 75 10.05 -17.18 2.18
CA LYS A 75 9.96 -18.03 0.97
C LYS A 75 9.20 -17.37 -0.19
N ARG A 76 8.33 -16.41 0.10
CA ARG A 76 7.38 -15.86 -0.86
C ARG A 76 7.65 -14.43 -1.28
N LEU A 77 8.40 -13.70 -0.46
CA LEU A 77 8.75 -12.32 -0.74
C LEU A 77 10.27 -12.16 -0.74
N LYS A 78 10.78 -11.58 -1.83
CA LYS A 78 12.20 -11.27 -1.98
C LYS A 78 12.37 -9.76 -2.02
N ILE A 79 13.13 -9.20 -1.07
CA ILE A 79 13.60 -7.82 -1.15
C ILE A 79 14.81 -7.81 -2.09
N LEU A 80 14.74 -6.99 -3.15
CA LEU A 80 15.75 -6.97 -4.21
C LEU A 80 16.98 -6.15 -3.83
N ASN A 81 16.81 -5.15 -2.95
CA ASN A 81 17.86 -4.23 -2.53
C ASN A 81 17.80 -3.96 -1.02
N PRO A 82 18.01 -5.00 -0.18
CA PRO A 82 17.98 -4.87 1.29
C PRO A 82 19.03 -3.92 1.82
N GLU A 83 20.15 -3.75 1.10
CA GLU A 83 21.25 -2.83 1.42
C GLU A 83 20.80 -1.37 1.58
N VAL A 84 19.69 -0.98 0.97
CA VAL A 84 19.10 0.37 1.16
C VAL A 84 18.66 0.56 2.60
N LEU A 85 17.98 -0.43 3.19
CA LEU A 85 17.54 -0.37 4.60
C LEU A 85 18.76 -0.41 5.54
N ASP A 86 19.75 -1.23 5.21
CA ASP A 86 21.01 -1.35 5.98
C ASP A 86 21.79 -0.04 5.96
N PHE A 87 21.81 0.67 4.82
CA PHE A 87 22.45 1.98 4.71
C PHE A 87 21.85 2.99 5.69
N TYR A 88 20.54 3.15 5.69
CA TYR A 88 19.86 4.08 6.61
C TYR A 88 19.98 3.65 8.07
N ASN A 89 19.96 2.34 8.34
CA ASN A 89 20.17 1.83 9.70
C ASN A 89 21.57 2.16 10.24
N LYS A 90 22.62 1.90 9.45
CA LYS A 90 24.02 2.20 9.82
C LYS A 90 24.24 3.69 10.10
N ASN A 91 23.53 4.56 9.39
CA ASN A 91 23.60 6.00 9.58
C ASN A 91 22.65 6.52 10.70
N ASN A 92 21.97 5.63 11.46
CA ASN A 92 20.94 5.97 12.44
C ASN A 92 19.85 6.91 11.87
N GLN A 93 19.54 6.77 10.60
CA GLN A 93 18.59 7.61 9.87
C GLN A 93 17.26 6.88 9.69
N SER A 94 16.20 7.44 10.27
CA SER A 94 14.84 6.95 10.04
C SER A 94 14.35 7.34 8.65
N ILE A 95 13.44 6.55 8.09
CA ILE A 95 12.89 6.75 6.74
C ILE A 95 11.38 6.72 6.74
N ILE A 96 10.79 7.38 5.75
CA ILE A 96 9.36 7.23 5.41
C ILE A 96 9.26 6.34 4.18
N LEU A 97 8.53 5.24 4.32
CA LEU A 97 8.28 4.29 3.26
C LEU A 97 6.84 4.45 2.77
N MET A 98 6.68 5.07 1.62
CA MET A 98 5.37 5.28 0.99
C MET A 98 5.03 4.13 0.04
N SER A 99 3.80 3.65 0.10
CA SER A 99 3.25 2.67 -0.85
C SER A 99 1.87 3.09 -1.32
N GLY A 100 1.42 2.52 -2.44
CA GLY A 100 0.02 2.49 -2.82
C GLY A 100 -0.62 1.14 -2.44
N HIS A 101 -1.94 1.07 -2.55
CA HIS A 101 -2.68 -0.19 -2.40
C HIS A 101 -2.57 -1.01 -3.69
N HIS A 102 -1.37 -1.51 -4.00
CA HIS A 102 -1.09 -2.38 -5.15
C HIS A 102 -0.41 -3.68 -4.71
N ASN A 103 -0.64 -4.74 -5.45
CA ASN A 103 -0.20 -6.09 -5.10
C ASN A 103 -0.60 -6.48 -3.67
N ASN A 104 0.28 -7.11 -2.90
CA ASN A 104 -0.01 -7.48 -1.51
C ASN A 104 0.74 -6.59 -0.50
N TRP A 105 0.32 -5.33 -0.38
CA TRP A 105 0.87 -4.35 0.58
C TRP A 105 0.80 -4.84 2.03
N GLU A 106 -0.14 -5.72 2.36
CA GLU A 106 -0.26 -6.30 3.70
C GLU A 106 0.95 -7.20 4.02
N TRP A 107 1.35 -8.05 3.05
CA TRP A 107 2.52 -8.90 3.22
C TRP A 107 3.84 -8.12 3.17
N ALA A 108 3.87 -7.00 2.44
CA ALA A 108 5.05 -6.14 2.38
C ALA A 108 5.45 -5.64 3.78
N SER A 109 4.51 -5.16 4.59
CA SER A 109 4.78 -4.72 5.95
C SER A 109 5.39 -5.82 6.82
N GLN A 110 4.93 -7.07 6.67
CA GLN A 110 5.41 -8.20 7.45
C GLN A 110 6.86 -8.56 7.08
N ILE A 111 7.16 -8.72 5.79
CA ILE A 111 8.52 -9.11 5.38
C ILE A 111 9.54 -8.00 5.68
N ILE A 112 9.17 -6.73 5.52
CA ILE A 112 10.05 -5.60 5.87
C ILE A 112 10.37 -5.65 7.37
N SER A 113 9.37 -5.81 8.23
CA SER A 113 9.59 -5.91 9.68
C SER A 113 10.37 -7.16 10.11
N ILE A 114 10.26 -8.28 9.37
CA ILE A 114 11.03 -9.50 9.62
C ILE A 114 12.51 -9.34 9.25
N THR A 115 12.82 -8.51 8.25
CA THR A 115 14.16 -8.41 7.66
C THR A 115 14.93 -7.15 8.07
N ALA A 116 14.23 -6.05 8.30
CA ALA A 116 14.84 -4.79 8.72
C ALA A 116 15.35 -4.87 10.17
N GLN A 117 16.42 -4.14 10.45
CA GLN A 117 16.92 -3.94 11.82
C GLN A 117 16.26 -2.76 12.51
N GLN A 118 15.65 -1.87 11.74
CA GLN A 118 14.87 -0.72 12.23
C GLN A 118 13.51 -1.17 12.78
N ASP A 119 13.00 -0.38 13.73
CA ASP A 119 11.60 -0.54 14.17
C ASP A 119 10.62 -0.14 13.06
N PHE A 120 9.77 -1.06 12.67
CA PHE A 120 8.73 -0.79 11.67
C PHE A 120 7.47 -0.23 12.34
N ILE A 121 7.09 0.99 11.96
CA ILE A 121 5.85 1.65 12.39
C ILE A 121 4.89 1.69 11.21
N GLY A 122 3.83 0.90 11.29
CA GLY A 122 2.75 0.90 10.30
C GLY A 122 1.64 1.88 10.70
N VAL A 123 1.40 2.88 9.87
CA VAL A 123 0.29 3.82 10.11
C VAL A 123 -0.97 3.27 9.46
N TYR A 124 -2.06 3.16 10.22
CA TYR A 124 -3.31 2.60 9.73
C TYR A 124 -4.53 3.44 10.13
N LYS A 125 -5.63 3.25 9.42
CA LYS A 125 -6.94 3.79 9.76
C LYS A 125 -7.82 2.69 10.32
N LYS A 126 -8.45 2.92 11.47
CA LYS A 126 -9.40 1.98 12.07
C LYS A 126 -10.57 1.68 11.14
N LEU A 127 -10.98 0.42 11.11
CA LEU A 127 -12.19 0.02 10.41
C LEU A 127 -13.43 0.27 11.28
N SER A 128 -14.55 0.55 10.62
CA SER A 128 -15.84 0.76 11.31
C SER A 128 -16.33 -0.50 12.05
N ASN A 129 -16.07 -1.68 11.49
CA ASN A 129 -16.41 -2.95 12.12
C ASN A 129 -15.30 -3.35 13.09
N LYS A 130 -15.57 -3.29 14.39
CA LYS A 130 -14.63 -3.59 15.48
C LYS A 130 -14.06 -5.01 15.43
N PHE A 131 -14.84 -6.01 15.01
CA PHE A 131 -14.37 -7.39 14.91
C PHE A 131 -13.27 -7.52 13.85
N PHE A 132 -13.52 -7.04 12.65
CA PHE A 132 -12.53 -7.06 11.57
C PHE A 132 -11.33 -6.15 11.87
N ASP A 133 -11.55 -5.00 12.52
CA ASP A 133 -10.46 -4.13 12.95
C ASP A 133 -9.50 -4.84 13.90
N ASN A 134 -10.02 -5.45 14.96
CA ASN A 134 -9.22 -6.23 15.91
C ASN A 134 -8.49 -7.42 15.25
N LEU A 135 -9.16 -8.11 14.34
CA LEU A 135 -8.60 -9.26 13.64
C LEU A 135 -7.41 -8.82 12.76
N LEU A 136 -7.58 -7.77 11.96
CA LEU A 136 -6.52 -7.22 11.13
C LEU A 136 -5.40 -6.59 11.97
N PHE A 137 -5.74 -5.88 13.06
CA PHE A 137 -4.76 -5.32 13.97
C PHE A 137 -3.84 -6.41 14.52
N LYS A 138 -4.40 -7.50 15.07
CA LYS A 138 -3.63 -8.65 15.57
C LYS A 138 -2.75 -9.28 14.49
N SER A 139 -3.26 -9.38 13.26
CA SER A 139 -2.51 -9.96 12.16
C SER A 139 -1.36 -9.07 11.68
N ARG A 140 -1.61 -7.77 11.57
CA ARG A 140 -0.63 -6.77 11.12
C ARG A 140 0.45 -6.49 12.16
N SER A 141 0.14 -6.52 13.46
CA SER A 141 1.09 -6.26 14.56
C SER A 141 2.02 -7.44 14.87
N ARG A 142 1.95 -8.52 14.08
CA ARG A 142 2.91 -9.64 14.20
C ARG A 142 4.30 -9.19 13.74
N PHE A 143 5.30 -9.95 14.15
CA PHE A 143 6.71 -9.74 13.73
C PHE A 143 7.24 -8.34 14.04
N ASN A 144 6.90 -7.79 15.22
CA ASN A 144 7.35 -6.49 15.71
C ASN A 144 6.89 -5.27 14.86
N VAL A 145 5.77 -5.40 14.13
CA VAL A 145 5.14 -4.24 13.50
C VAL A 145 4.42 -3.41 14.56
N ASN A 146 4.88 -2.18 14.80
CA ASN A 146 4.22 -1.22 15.68
C ASN A 146 3.10 -0.52 14.91
N LEU A 147 1.85 -0.93 15.11
CA LEU A 147 0.70 -0.30 14.45
C LEU A 147 0.24 0.94 15.21
N VAL A 148 0.13 2.05 14.50
CA VAL A 148 -0.31 3.32 15.07
C VAL A 148 -1.47 3.89 14.26
N GLU A 149 -2.55 4.27 14.95
CA GLU A 149 -3.68 4.94 14.31
C GLU A 149 -3.26 6.28 13.74
N ILE A 150 -3.74 6.60 12.54
CA ILE A 150 -3.35 7.78 11.77
C ILE A 150 -3.47 9.09 12.56
N ASN A 151 -4.50 9.23 13.41
CA ASN A 151 -4.73 10.43 14.22
C ASN A 151 -3.65 10.64 15.29
N ASN A 152 -3.01 9.57 15.72
CA ASN A 152 -1.97 9.56 16.75
C ASN A 152 -0.55 9.41 16.18
N ALA A 153 -0.42 9.19 14.88
CA ALA A 153 0.83 8.79 14.24
C ALA A 153 1.95 9.82 14.47
N ILE A 154 1.69 11.10 14.23
CA ILE A 154 2.70 12.17 14.37
C ILE A 154 3.21 12.24 15.81
N LYS A 155 2.29 12.26 16.80
CA LYS A 155 2.64 12.30 18.23
C LYS A 155 3.45 11.07 18.64
N TYR A 156 3.02 9.89 18.20
CA TYR A 156 3.71 8.63 18.49
C TYR A 156 5.13 8.61 17.90
N ILE A 157 5.28 8.97 16.63
CA ILE A 157 6.57 8.95 15.93
C ILE A 157 7.58 9.91 16.57
N ILE A 158 7.13 11.13 16.95
CA ILE A 158 7.99 12.12 17.63
C ILE A 158 8.43 11.62 19.00
N ASN A 159 7.54 11.00 19.78
CA ASN A 159 7.80 10.56 21.15
C ASN A 159 8.43 9.15 21.22
N SER A 160 8.54 8.43 20.11
CA SER A 160 9.12 7.09 20.08
C SER A 160 10.61 7.15 20.43
N LYS A 161 11.03 6.35 21.41
CA LYS A 161 12.44 6.21 21.87
C LYS A 161 13.35 5.47 20.91
N SER A 162 12.81 4.81 19.88
CA SER A 162 13.63 4.12 18.89
C SER A 162 14.57 5.07 18.16
N LYS A 163 15.83 4.68 18.02
CA LYS A 163 16.85 5.48 17.34
C LYS A 163 16.63 5.54 15.84
N CYS A 164 16.22 4.42 15.22
CA CYS A 164 16.03 4.32 13.79
C CYS A 164 14.72 3.61 13.46
N LYS A 165 13.92 4.21 12.58
CA LYS A 165 12.55 3.77 12.28
C LYS A 165 12.30 3.69 10.78
N ILE A 166 11.48 2.72 10.38
CA ILE A 166 10.81 2.71 9.08
C ILE A 166 9.34 3.05 9.32
N ILE A 167 8.86 4.16 8.78
CA ILE A 167 7.47 4.60 8.91
C ILE A 167 6.74 4.25 7.63
N GLY A 168 5.95 3.17 7.65
CA GLY A 168 5.19 2.67 6.51
C GLY A 168 3.81 3.32 6.40
N LEU A 169 3.51 3.91 5.23
CA LEU A 169 2.23 4.54 4.92
C LEU A 169 1.74 4.15 3.52
N ALA A 170 0.51 3.65 3.43
CA ALA A 170 -0.22 3.58 2.16
C ALA A 170 -0.95 4.90 1.95
N ALA A 171 -0.50 5.71 0.97
CA ALA A 171 -0.84 7.13 0.89
C ALA A 171 -1.73 7.51 -0.31
N ASP A 172 -2.28 6.55 -1.02
CA ASP A 172 -3.03 6.73 -2.26
C ASP A 172 -4.54 6.88 -2.08
N GLN A 173 -5.09 6.69 -0.87
CA GLN A 173 -6.52 6.87 -0.62
C GLN A 173 -6.89 8.34 -0.38
N ASN A 174 -8.21 8.62 -0.47
CA ASN A 174 -8.70 9.98 -0.32
C ASN A 174 -8.56 10.47 1.14
N PRO A 175 -8.09 11.72 1.34
CA PRO A 175 -8.14 12.37 2.64
C PRO A 175 -9.59 12.76 3.01
N ILE A 176 -9.76 13.20 4.26
CA ILE A 176 -10.97 13.95 4.64
C ILE A 176 -10.88 15.33 3.99
N ILE A 177 -11.90 15.69 3.20
CA ILE A 177 -11.94 16.96 2.47
C ILE A 177 -12.18 18.12 3.42
N ASN A 178 -11.31 19.11 3.36
CA ASN A 178 -11.44 20.39 4.08
C ASN A 178 -10.67 21.50 3.31
N LYS A 179 -10.67 22.72 3.83
CA LYS A 179 -10.00 23.89 3.23
C LYS A 179 -8.48 23.73 3.01
N ASN A 180 -7.85 22.77 3.70
CA ASN A 180 -6.42 22.51 3.60
C ASN A 180 -6.11 21.29 2.72
N THR A 181 -7.12 20.71 2.03
CA THR A 181 -6.93 19.58 1.14
C THR A 181 -6.01 19.97 -0.01
N TYR A 182 -4.99 19.16 -0.23
CA TYR A 182 -4.10 19.34 -1.37
C TYR A 182 -4.69 18.61 -2.59
N TRP A 183 -4.82 19.34 -3.68
CA TRP A 183 -5.31 18.81 -4.95
C TRP A 183 -4.18 18.78 -5.95
N SER A 184 -4.09 17.70 -6.70
CA SER A 184 -3.15 17.54 -7.82
C SER A 184 -3.69 16.50 -8.80
N ASN A 185 -3.01 16.29 -9.90
CA ASN A 185 -3.42 15.34 -10.92
C ASN A 185 -3.00 13.91 -10.56
N PHE A 186 -3.91 12.97 -10.76
CA PHE A 186 -3.68 11.53 -10.74
C PHE A 186 -4.43 10.93 -11.93
N PHE A 187 -3.69 10.39 -12.93
CA PHE A 187 -4.22 10.01 -14.25
C PHE A 187 -4.99 11.16 -14.93
N ASP A 188 -4.39 12.35 -14.92
CA ASP A 188 -4.95 13.59 -15.48
C ASP A 188 -6.28 14.03 -14.85
N GLU A 189 -6.71 13.37 -13.76
CA GLU A 189 -7.88 13.75 -12.99
C GLU A 189 -7.50 14.55 -11.75
N GLU A 190 -8.15 15.70 -11.54
CA GLU A 190 -7.96 16.50 -10.32
C GLU A 190 -8.40 15.68 -9.10
N THR A 191 -7.45 15.40 -8.22
CA THR A 191 -7.59 14.41 -7.15
C THR A 191 -7.15 14.97 -5.82
N PRO A 192 -7.95 14.80 -4.73
CA PRO A 192 -7.51 15.14 -3.40
C PRO A 192 -6.46 14.15 -2.92
N LEU A 193 -5.32 14.65 -2.46
CA LEU A 193 -4.18 13.86 -2.05
C LEU A 193 -3.86 14.02 -0.56
N PHE A 194 -3.28 12.98 0.01
CA PHE A 194 -3.01 12.87 1.43
C PHE A 194 -1.61 13.41 1.77
N LEU A 195 -1.54 14.60 2.37
CA LEU A 195 -0.28 15.30 2.68
C LEU A 195 0.42 14.86 3.96
N VAL A 196 -0.17 13.97 4.77
CA VAL A 196 0.43 13.63 6.08
C VAL A 196 1.82 13.01 5.94
N PRO A 197 2.10 12.10 4.99
CA PRO A 197 3.46 11.57 4.80
C PRO A 197 4.47 12.68 4.48
N GLU A 198 4.13 13.60 3.58
CA GLU A 198 5.00 14.73 3.22
C GLU A 198 5.26 15.66 4.39
N LYS A 199 4.21 16.07 5.12
CA LYS A 199 4.37 16.91 6.31
C LYS A 199 5.25 16.26 7.37
N LEU A 200 5.12 14.96 7.56
CA LEU A 200 5.96 14.20 8.48
C LEU A 200 7.40 14.14 7.99
N ALA A 201 7.61 13.87 6.70
CA ALA A 201 8.93 13.83 6.07
C ALA A 201 9.68 15.15 6.24
N ILE A 202 9.04 16.28 5.90
CA ILE A 202 9.60 17.63 6.04
C ILE A 202 9.91 17.94 7.50
N LYS A 203 8.96 17.68 8.41
CA LYS A 203 9.12 18.00 9.84
C LYS A 203 10.27 17.25 10.50
N MET A 204 10.47 15.98 10.13
CA MET A 204 11.48 15.11 10.72
C MET A 204 12.76 15.04 9.89
N ASN A 205 12.76 15.64 8.71
CA ASN A 205 13.78 15.49 7.67
C ASN A 205 14.17 14.02 7.41
N TYR A 206 13.17 13.15 7.31
CA TYR A 206 13.35 11.73 7.05
C TYR A 206 13.29 11.46 5.54
N PRO A 207 14.30 10.83 4.92
CA PRO A 207 14.27 10.42 3.53
C PRO A 207 12.99 9.66 3.20
N VAL A 208 12.48 9.87 1.99
CA VAL A 208 11.25 9.25 1.52
C VAL A 208 11.56 8.25 0.42
N LEU A 209 11.13 7.01 0.64
CA LEU A 209 11.28 5.90 -0.30
C LEU A 209 9.91 5.43 -0.78
N PHE A 210 9.85 4.97 -2.02
CA PHE A 210 8.72 4.26 -2.57
C PHE A 210 8.91 2.75 -2.41
N CYS A 211 7.91 2.06 -1.84
CA CYS A 211 7.87 0.61 -1.76
C CYS A 211 7.28 0.04 -3.04
N ASN A 212 8.13 -0.32 -3.98
CA ASN A 212 7.72 -0.93 -5.24
C ASN A 212 7.61 -2.44 -5.08
N MET A 213 6.38 -2.93 -4.96
CA MET A 213 6.09 -4.36 -4.91
C MET A 213 5.62 -4.86 -6.27
N SER A 214 6.20 -5.96 -6.75
CA SER A 214 5.83 -6.60 -8.03
C SER A 214 5.50 -8.05 -7.84
N LYS A 215 4.49 -8.53 -8.59
CA LYS A 215 4.08 -9.93 -8.58
C LYS A 215 4.95 -10.75 -9.53
N VAL A 216 5.60 -11.78 -9.01
CA VAL A 216 6.38 -12.75 -9.81
C VAL A 216 5.48 -13.88 -10.28
N SER A 217 4.67 -14.42 -9.37
CA SER A 217 3.70 -15.48 -9.64
C SER A 217 2.62 -15.48 -8.54
N SER A 218 1.66 -16.37 -8.61
CA SER A 218 0.62 -16.47 -7.57
C SER A 218 1.21 -16.67 -6.18
N GLY A 219 1.05 -15.68 -5.30
CA GLY A 219 1.54 -15.69 -3.93
C GLY A 219 3.06 -15.55 -3.79
N ASN A 220 3.76 -15.08 -4.83
CA ASN A 220 5.19 -14.76 -4.77
C ASN A 220 5.43 -13.36 -5.33
N TYR A 221 6.22 -12.55 -4.60
CA TYR A 221 6.42 -11.14 -4.89
C TYR A 221 7.87 -10.73 -4.70
N THR A 222 8.25 -9.66 -5.36
CA THR A 222 9.49 -8.93 -5.10
C THR A 222 9.17 -7.55 -4.57
N ILE A 223 10.07 -6.99 -3.75
CA ILE A 223 10.02 -5.63 -3.22
C ILE A 223 11.32 -4.93 -3.56
N LYS A 224 11.22 -3.72 -4.10
CA LYS A 224 12.33 -2.82 -4.34
C LYS A 224 12.06 -1.47 -3.68
N PHE A 225 13.02 -0.95 -2.94
CA PHE A 225 12.95 0.40 -2.37
C PHE A 225 13.55 1.39 -3.36
N GLU A 226 12.81 2.44 -3.66
CA GLU A 226 13.23 3.47 -4.61
C GLU A 226 13.21 4.82 -3.91
N LEU A 227 14.34 5.54 -3.93
CA LEU A 227 14.43 6.86 -3.33
C LEU A 227 13.56 7.85 -4.09
N LEU A 228 12.67 8.55 -3.38
CA LEU A 228 11.90 9.67 -3.92
C LEU A 228 12.54 10.99 -3.54
N VAL A 229 12.90 11.18 -2.28
CA VAL A 229 13.51 12.42 -1.78
C VAL A 229 14.47 12.09 -0.63
N GLU A 230 15.72 12.52 -0.74
CA GLU A 230 16.73 12.33 0.31
C GLU A 230 16.64 13.40 1.41
N GLN A 231 16.40 14.66 1.05
CA GLN A 231 16.34 15.79 1.96
C GLN A 231 14.99 16.51 1.90
N PRO A 232 13.96 15.98 2.58
CA PRO A 232 12.60 16.53 2.53
C PRO A 232 12.48 17.99 2.96
N ILE A 233 13.32 18.44 3.89
CA ILE A 233 13.31 19.81 4.39
C ILE A 233 13.59 20.86 3.29
N LEU A 234 14.25 20.46 2.22
CA LEU A 234 14.55 21.34 1.08
C LEU A 234 13.43 21.38 0.03
N THR A 235 12.34 20.64 0.25
CA THR A 235 11.25 20.54 -0.73
C THR A 235 10.12 21.53 -0.43
N ASN A 236 9.46 21.98 -1.49
CA ASN A 236 8.24 22.78 -1.39
C ASN A 236 7.03 21.89 -1.10
N LYS A 237 5.96 22.49 -0.56
CA LYS A 237 4.68 21.82 -0.32
C LYS A 237 4.16 21.17 -1.61
N GLY A 238 3.79 19.90 -1.53
CA GLY A 238 3.25 19.10 -2.62
C GLY A 238 4.32 18.35 -3.44
N THR A 239 5.60 18.68 -3.30
CA THR A 239 6.68 18.06 -4.08
C THR A 239 6.75 16.56 -3.85
N ILE A 240 6.84 16.13 -2.60
CA ILE A 240 6.98 14.70 -2.23
C ILE A 240 5.71 13.94 -2.64
N THR A 241 4.55 14.51 -2.37
CA THR A 241 3.26 13.92 -2.72
C THR A 241 3.12 13.73 -4.23
N ASN A 242 3.53 14.72 -5.03
CA ASN A 242 3.48 14.60 -6.49
C ASN A 242 4.49 13.58 -7.03
N LEU A 243 5.70 13.51 -6.49
CA LEU A 243 6.67 12.48 -6.86
C LEU A 243 6.14 11.08 -6.56
N PHE A 244 5.54 10.89 -5.38
CA PHE A 244 4.90 9.62 -5.01
C PHE A 244 3.78 9.25 -5.97
N ILE A 245 2.86 10.17 -6.28
CA ILE A 245 1.72 9.91 -7.15
C ILE A 245 2.18 9.57 -8.58
N LYS A 246 3.12 10.33 -9.14
CA LYS A 246 3.71 10.01 -10.47
C LYS A 246 4.38 8.64 -10.49
N ARG A 247 5.11 8.27 -9.42
CA ARG A 247 5.73 6.95 -9.33
C ARG A 247 4.69 5.85 -9.22
N LEU A 248 3.61 6.10 -8.47
CA LEU A 248 2.49 5.16 -8.35
C LEU A 248 1.74 5.00 -9.67
N GLU A 249 1.46 6.08 -10.41
CA GLU A 249 0.88 6.02 -11.76
C GLU A 249 1.70 5.11 -12.67
N LYS A 250 3.01 5.33 -12.71
CA LYS A 250 3.91 4.47 -13.50
C LYS A 250 3.77 3.00 -13.10
N LYS A 251 3.73 2.70 -11.80
CA LYS A 251 3.53 1.32 -11.29
C LYS A 251 2.19 0.74 -11.71
N ILE A 252 1.12 1.53 -11.67
CA ILE A 252 -0.21 1.08 -12.09
C ILE A 252 -0.25 0.82 -13.60
N ILE A 253 0.43 1.63 -14.41
CA ILE A 253 0.53 1.40 -15.87
C ILE A 253 1.31 0.10 -16.15
N GLU A 254 2.39 -0.17 -15.42
CA GLU A 254 3.17 -1.40 -15.54
C GLU A 254 2.37 -2.65 -15.16
N GLU A 255 1.53 -2.58 -14.12
CA GLU A 255 0.74 -3.71 -13.57
C GLU A 255 -0.70 -3.28 -13.27
N PRO A 256 -1.53 -2.98 -14.29
CA PRO A 256 -2.85 -2.35 -14.10
C PRO A 256 -3.84 -3.22 -13.30
N ASN A 257 -3.69 -4.53 -13.34
CA ASN A 257 -4.56 -5.45 -12.60
C ASN A 257 -4.20 -5.61 -11.11
N SER A 258 -3.13 -5.00 -10.65
CA SER A 258 -2.64 -5.14 -9.26
C SER A 258 -3.08 -4.02 -8.31
N TYR A 259 -3.65 -2.93 -8.82
CA TYR A 259 -4.09 -1.79 -8.04
C TYR A 259 -5.50 -1.99 -7.47
N LEU A 260 -5.80 -1.39 -6.31
CA LEU A 260 -7.09 -1.53 -5.62
C LEU A 260 -8.18 -0.66 -6.26
N TRP A 261 -8.64 -1.02 -7.46
CA TRP A 261 -9.65 -0.29 -8.22
C TRP A 261 -11.02 -0.17 -7.54
N THR A 262 -11.30 -0.94 -6.50
CA THR A 262 -12.55 -0.84 -5.72
C THR A 262 -12.62 0.40 -4.83
N HIS A 263 -11.51 1.13 -4.64
CA HIS A 263 -11.54 2.41 -3.94
C HIS A 263 -12.14 3.50 -4.84
N ASN A 264 -13.20 4.20 -4.37
CA ASN A 264 -13.81 5.29 -5.13
C ASN A 264 -12.91 6.54 -5.09
N LYS A 265 -11.85 6.53 -5.94
CA LYS A 265 -10.78 7.53 -5.92
C LYS A 265 -11.30 8.91 -6.32
N TRP A 266 -12.09 9.00 -7.38
CA TRP A 266 -12.61 10.25 -7.94
C TRP A 266 -14.07 10.53 -7.54
N LYS A 267 -14.40 10.31 -6.26
CA LYS A 267 -15.73 10.64 -5.72
C LYS A 267 -15.90 12.12 -5.40
N HIS A 268 -14.81 12.83 -5.20
CA HIS A 268 -14.80 14.27 -4.90
C HIS A 268 -14.33 15.04 -6.13
N LYS A 269 -15.01 16.12 -6.42
CA LYS A 269 -14.61 17.13 -7.40
C LYS A 269 -14.27 18.41 -6.63
N LYS A 270 -13.32 19.20 -7.15
CA LYS A 270 -12.99 20.51 -6.61
C LYS A 270 -14.02 21.53 -7.06
#